data_8f256d5a27ae4ceaf0324a7f44b802aa
#
_entry.id   8f256d5a27ae4ceaf0324a7f44b802aa
#
_cell.length_a   1.000
_cell.length_b   1.000
_cell.length_c   1.000
_cell.angle_alpha   90.00
_cell.angle_beta   90.00
_cell.angle_gamma   90.00
#
_symmetry.space_group_name_H-M   'P 1'
#
loop_
_entity.id
_entity.type
_entity.pdbx_description
1 polymer ?
#
loop_
_entity_poly.entity_id
_entity_poly.type
_entity_poly.pdbx_seq_one_letter_code
_entity_poly.pdbx_strand_id
1 'polypeptide(L)'
;MDLFEYQARDLFEANSIPVLKAKVATTPAQARDAAQEIGGKVVVKAQVKIGGRGKAGGVKLAEDGDDAYVKAEAILGMDIKGHIVKKVMIAAAAPIESEYYLAILLDRSNRSFLVMASVAGGMDIEEVAHKTPEKLAKVHIDPNEGMSQEKALEIIRKGGFGSDVEKQVADILVTLWKTFQSSDATLIEINPLVKTVDGRVIALDGKVTLDDNATFRHPEFEALIDHEAADPLEALAKERDLNYVKLQGEVGVIGNGAGLVMSTLDVVAYAGEKFGGVKPANFLDIGGGASAQVMADGLSIILGDKDVKSVFVNVFGGITSCDAVANGIIQALEILGDKASKPIVVRLDGNNVIEGRAILNKANHPLIQQVYSMDGAAARAAELAAK
;
A
#
# COMPACT_ATOMS: atom_id res chain seq x y z
N MET A 1 0.55 -4.66 -4.64
CA MET A 1 0.13 -5.33 -3.38
C MET A 1 1.34 -5.58 -2.51
N ASP A 2 1.36 -5.03 -1.26
CA ASP A 2 2.42 -5.33 -0.31
C ASP A 2 2.18 -6.67 0.39
N LEU A 3 3.20 -7.50 0.47
CA LEU A 3 3.18 -8.76 1.20
C LEU A 3 3.53 -8.57 2.68
N PHE A 4 3.00 -9.45 3.54
CA PHE A 4 3.56 -9.63 4.88
C PHE A 4 4.95 -10.25 4.80
N GLU A 5 5.76 -10.08 5.82
CA GLU A 5 7.10 -10.70 5.91
C GLU A 5 7.07 -12.21 5.73
N TYR A 6 6.07 -12.91 6.33
CA TYR A 6 5.96 -14.36 6.18
C TYR A 6 5.64 -14.76 4.72
N GLN A 7 4.82 -13.98 4.00
CA GLN A 7 4.50 -14.22 2.59
C GLN A 7 5.72 -13.94 1.70
N ALA A 8 6.48 -12.88 2.00
CA ALA A 8 7.74 -12.60 1.31
C ALA A 8 8.77 -13.74 1.54
N ARG A 9 8.88 -14.23 2.79
CA ARG A 9 9.73 -15.37 3.14
C ARG A 9 9.31 -16.63 2.38
N ASP A 10 8.02 -16.93 2.28
CA ASP A 10 7.50 -18.10 1.57
C ASP A 10 7.76 -17.99 0.05
N LEU A 11 7.65 -16.78 -0.52
CA LEU A 11 8.04 -16.50 -1.91
C LEU A 11 9.53 -16.76 -2.12
N PHE A 12 10.39 -16.36 -1.19
CA PHE A 12 11.84 -16.62 -1.24
C PHE A 12 12.15 -18.13 -1.18
N GLU A 13 11.54 -18.83 -0.25
CA GLU A 13 11.70 -20.29 -0.12
C GLU A 13 11.28 -21.04 -1.40
N ALA A 14 10.12 -20.69 -1.95
CA ALA A 14 9.60 -21.28 -3.19
C ALA A 14 10.54 -21.07 -4.39
N ASN A 15 11.33 -19.99 -4.37
CA ASN A 15 12.32 -19.65 -5.40
C ASN A 15 13.75 -20.04 -5.02
N SER A 16 13.94 -20.89 -3.99
CA SER A 16 15.26 -21.37 -3.55
C SER A 16 16.22 -20.30 -3.04
N ILE A 17 15.69 -19.16 -2.59
CA ILE A 17 16.47 -18.18 -1.83
C ILE A 17 16.57 -18.70 -0.40
N PRO A 18 17.77 -18.76 0.20
CA PRO A 18 17.95 -19.29 1.54
C PRO A 18 17.21 -18.48 2.59
N VAL A 19 16.31 -19.12 3.35
CA VAL A 19 15.53 -18.55 4.45
C VAL A 19 15.57 -19.49 5.67
N LEU A 20 15.22 -18.97 6.83
CA LEU A 20 15.05 -19.79 8.03
C LEU A 20 13.68 -20.48 8.05
N LYS A 21 13.58 -21.61 8.75
CA LYS A 21 12.28 -22.24 9.05
C LYS A 21 11.44 -21.27 9.85
N ALA A 22 10.18 -21.12 9.44
CA ALA A 22 9.23 -20.27 10.14
C ALA A 22 7.80 -20.81 10.03
N LYS A 23 6.93 -20.39 10.96
CA LYS A 23 5.50 -20.67 10.96
C LYS A 23 4.72 -19.45 11.45
N VAL A 24 3.52 -19.28 10.92
CA VAL A 24 2.60 -18.22 11.34
C VAL A 24 1.70 -18.75 12.46
N ALA A 25 1.45 -17.89 13.46
CA ALA A 25 0.53 -18.15 14.54
C ALA A 25 -0.40 -16.94 14.77
N THR A 26 -1.66 -17.20 15.05
CA THR A 26 -2.69 -16.21 15.38
C THR A 26 -3.10 -16.25 16.84
N THR A 27 -2.60 -17.26 17.59
CA THR A 27 -2.79 -17.40 19.03
C THR A 27 -1.48 -17.75 19.72
N PRO A 28 -1.34 -17.43 21.04
CA PRO A 28 -0.15 -17.81 21.81
C PRO A 28 0.09 -19.32 21.84
N ALA A 29 -0.98 -20.14 21.89
CA ALA A 29 -0.87 -21.60 21.86
C ALA A 29 -0.24 -22.09 20.56
N GLN A 30 -0.70 -21.57 19.40
CA GLN A 30 -0.09 -21.90 18.10
C GLN A 30 1.38 -21.45 18.03
N ALA A 31 1.73 -20.33 18.64
CA ALA A 31 3.12 -19.85 18.69
C ALA A 31 4.02 -20.82 19.47
N ARG A 32 3.55 -21.36 20.60
CA ARG A 32 4.24 -22.38 21.35
C ARG A 32 4.45 -23.65 20.51
N ASP A 33 3.38 -24.14 19.90
CA ASP A 33 3.43 -25.38 19.10
C ASP A 33 4.39 -25.22 17.90
N ALA A 34 4.35 -24.06 17.23
CA ALA A 34 5.29 -23.72 16.15
C ALA A 34 6.75 -23.66 16.64
N ALA A 35 7.01 -23.08 17.79
CA ALA A 35 8.35 -23.03 18.40
C ALA A 35 8.87 -24.42 18.76
N GLN A 36 8.03 -25.29 19.32
CA GLN A 36 8.39 -26.67 19.64
C GLN A 36 8.73 -27.48 18.37
N GLU A 37 7.97 -27.29 17.29
CA GLU A 37 8.24 -27.98 16.00
C GLU A 37 9.52 -27.47 15.32
N ILE A 38 9.79 -26.16 15.39
CA ILE A 38 11.03 -25.57 14.84
C ILE A 38 12.23 -26.07 15.64
N GLY A 39 12.11 -26.14 16.94
CA GLY A 39 13.13 -26.58 17.87
C GLY A 39 14.19 -25.50 18.18
N GLY A 40 14.71 -25.49 19.43
CA GLY A 40 15.69 -24.53 19.89
C GLY A 40 15.11 -23.11 20.07
N LYS A 41 15.98 -22.12 20.06
CA LYS A 41 15.60 -20.71 20.18
C LYS A 41 14.87 -20.23 18.92
N VAL A 42 13.82 -19.42 19.12
CA VAL A 42 13.03 -18.84 18.04
C VAL A 42 12.88 -17.34 18.22
N VAL A 43 12.57 -16.63 17.14
CA VAL A 43 12.19 -15.23 17.16
C VAL A 43 10.70 -15.10 16.86
N VAL A 44 9.98 -14.41 17.75
CA VAL A 44 8.56 -14.07 17.58
C VAL A 44 8.48 -12.69 16.95
N LYS A 45 7.93 -12.61 15.73
CA LYS A 45 7.89 -11.38 14.93
C LYS A 45 6.46 -10.97 14.61
N ALA A 46 6.06 -9.77 15.02
CA ALA A 46 4.79 -9.16 14.62
C ALA A 46 4.64 -9.12 13.09
N GLN A 47 3.47 -9.48 12.59
CA GLN A 47 3.17 -9.42 11.15
C GLN A 47 2.25 -8.23 10.88
N VAL A 48 2.84 -7.14 10.42
CA VAL A 48 2.19 -5.91 9.94
C VAL A 48 2.92 -5.41 8.69
N LYS A 49 2.19 -4.76 7.77
CA LYS A 49 2.74 -4.29 6.48
C LYS A 49 3.51 -2.96 6.59
N ILE A 50 4.14 -2.71 7.74
CA ILE A 50 4.89 -1.49 8.02
C ILE A 50 6.26 -1.81 8.63
N GLY A 51 7.26 -0.97 8.32
CA GLY A 51 8.61 -1.09 8.87
C GLY A 51 8.74 -0.61 10.31
N GLY A 52 9.88 -0.99 10.96
CA GLY A 52 10.21 -0.56 12.31
C GLY A 52 9.60 -1.40 13.43
N ARG A 53 9.12 -2.60 13.13
CA ARG A 53 8.54 -3.55 14.09
C ARG A 53 9.44 -3.83 15.27
N GLY A 54 10.74 -3.99 15.05
CA GLY A 54 11.73 -4.20 16.12
C GLY A 54 11.81 -3.03 17.10
N LYS A 55 11.85 -1.79 16.58
CA LYS A 55 11.88 -0.56 17.40
C LYS A 55 10.59 -0.39 18.23
N ALA A 56 9.46 -0.91 17.73
CA ALA A 56 8.17 -0.90 18.43
C ALA A 56 8.01 -2.07 19.45
N GLY A 57 8.99 -2.95 19.60
CA GLY A 57 8.91 -4.12 20.49
C GLY A 57 8.17 -5.31 19.93
N GLY A 58 7.83 -5.30 18.63
CA GLY A 58 7.14 -6.37 17.91
C GLY A 58 8.04 -7.53 17.48
N VAL A 59 9.32 -7.55 17.87
CA VAL A 59 10.27 -8.65 17.59
C VAL A 59 10.93 -9.04 18.88
N LYS A 60 10.79 -10.30 19.29
CA LYS A 60 11.34 -10.82 20.56
C LYS A 60 11.94 -12.20 20.37
N LEU A 61 13.12 -12.41 20.96
CA LEU A 61 13.74 -13.72 21.05
C LEU A 61 13.03 -14.55 22.13
N ALA A 62 12.78 -15.81 21.87
CA ALA A 62 12.25 -16.79 22.81
C ALA A 62 13.17 -18.01 22.91
N GLU A 63 13.37 -18.48 24.15
CA GLU A 63 14.30 -19.59 24.45
C GLU A 63 13.70 -20.95 24.08
N ASP A 64 12.38 -21.07 24.20
CA ASP A 64 11.62 -22.30 23.98
C ASP A 64 10.15 -22.01 23.61
N GLY A 65 9.32 -23.06 23.57
CA GLY A 65 7.90 -22.95 23.23
C GLY A 65 7.09 -22.17 24.28
N ASP A 66 7.36 -22.34 25.57
CA ASP A 66 6.61 -21.64 26.63
C ASP A 66 6.98 -20.17 26.66
N ASP A 67 8.25 -19.80 26.45
CA ASP A 67 8.66 -18.42 26.29
C ASP A 67 8.08 -17.80 25.00
N ALA A 68 7.99 -18.58 23.91
CA ALA A 68 7.34 -18.14 22.67
C ALA A 68 5.84 -17.83 22.88
N TYR A 69 5.14 -18.63 23.71
CA TYR A 69 3.76 -18.36 24.13
C TYR A 69 3.66 -16.97 24.79
N VAL A 70 4.47 -16.70 25.81
CA VAL A 70 4.46 -15.43 26.55
C VAL A 70 4.80 -14.24 25.64
N LYS A 71 5.79 -14.40 24.75
CA LYS A 71 6.16 -13.34 23.79
C LYS A 71 5.04 -13.08 22.77
N ALA A 72 4.39 -14.13 22.26
CA ALA A 72 3.28 -14.00 21.33
C ALA A 72 2.06 -13.34 21.98
N GLU A 73 1.73 -13.69 23.23
CA GLU A 73 0.65 -13.04 24.00
C GLU A 73 0.90 -11.53 24.17
N ALA A 74 2.16 -11.13 24.40
CA ALA A 74 2.52 -9.73 24.52
C ALA A 74 2.54 -8.95 23.20
N ILE A 75 2.69 -9.64 22.05
CA ILE A 75 2.79 -9.00 20.72
C ILE A 75 1.45 -8.98 19.99
N LEU A 76 0.64 -10.04 20.14
CA LEU A 76 -0.70 -10.08 19.54
C LEU A 76 -1.57 -9.00 20.18
N GLY A 77 -2.25 -8.22 19.35
CA GLY A 77 -3.06 -7.08 19.78
C GLY A 77 -2.30 -5.76 19.99
N MET A 78 -0.95 -5.75 19.88
CA MET A 78 -0.20 -4.49 19.90
C MET A 78 -0.61 -3.58 18.74
N ASP A 79 -0.63 -2.28 19.00
CA ASP A 79 -0.68 -1.26 17.97
C ASP A 79 0.75 -0.87 17.57
N ILE A 80 1.08 -1.08 16.30
CA ILE A 80 2.35 -0.63 15.71
C ILE A 80 2.03 0.43 14.65
N LYS A 81 2.13 1.69 15.03
CA LYS A 81 1.88 2.85 14.16
C LYS A 81 0.48 2.81 13.50
N GLY A 82 -0.54 2.45 14.24
CA GLY A 82 -1.93 2.36 13.77
C GLY A 82 -2.32 0.99 13.20
N HIS A 83 -1.39 0.03 13.16
CA HIS A 83 -1.66 -1.32 12.68
C HIS A 83 -1.71 -2.31 13.85
N ILE A 84 -2.88 -2.90 14.08
CA ILE A 84 -3.06 -3.92 15.13
C ILE A 84 -2.45 -5.25 14.68
N VAL A 85 -1.57 -5.80 15.50
CA VAL A 85 -0.93 -7.10 15.23
C VAL A 85 -1.92 -8.24 15.43
N LYS A 86 -2.34 -8.87 14.35
CA LYS A 86 -3.27 -10.02 14.36
C LYS A 86 -2.56 -11.37 14.24
N LYS A 87 -1.33 -11.38 13.75
CA LYS A 87 -0.53 -12.57 13.47
C LYS A 87 0.91 -12.34 13.91
N VAL A 88 1.57 -13.40 14.35
CA VAL A 88 3.01 -13.43 14.58
C VAL A 88 3.66 -14.50 13.71
N MET A 89 4.88 -14.28 13.26
CA MET A 89 5.72 -15.32 12.65
C MET A 89 6.72 -15.81 13.70
N ILE A 90 6.78 -17.12 13.85
CA ILE A 90 7.75 -17.81 14.70
C ILE A 90 8.83 -18.32 13.78
N ALA A 91 10.03 -17.75 13.84
CA ALA A 91 11.16 -18.11 13.00
C ALA A 91 12.30 -18.69 13.83
N ALA A 92 13.03 -19.65 13.28
CA ALA A 92 14.24 -20.17 13.91
C ALA A 92 15.23 -19.02 14.17
N ALA A 93 15.88 -19.00 15.33
CA ALA A 93 16.96 -18.05 15.59
C ALA A 93 18.24 -18.51 14.87
N ALA A 94 18.99 -17.56 14.32
CA ALA A 94 20.28 -17.81 13.72
C ALA A 94 21.39 -17.02 14.43
N PRO A 95 22.58 -17.59 14.64
CA PRO A 95 23.71 -16.83 15.13
C PRO A 95 24.27 -15.95 14.01
N ILE A 96 23.97 -14.65 14.06
CA ILE A 96 24.35 -13.66 13.05
C ILE A 96 25.78 -13.20 13.29
N GLU A 97 26.61 -13.21 12.24
CA GLU A 97 27.95 -12.63 12.23
C GLU A 97 27.95 -11.23 11.60
N SER A 98 27.23 -11.06 10.47
CA SER A 98 27.16 -9.79 9.76
C SER A 98 25.79 -9.60 9.12
N GLU A 99 25.36 -8.34 8.99
CA GLU A 99 24.10 -7.95 8.38
C GLU A 99 24.36 -7.12 7.12
N TYR A 100 23.66 -7.43 6.05
CA TYR A 100 23.78 -6.86 4.73
C TYR A 100 22.43 -6.37 4.23
N TYR A 101 22.45 -5.51 3.22
CA TYR A 101 21.28 -5.02 2.52
C TYR A 101 21.30 -5.42 1.05
N LEU A 102 20.18 -5.87 0.52
CA LEU A 102 19.99 -6.18 -0.89
C LEU A 102 18.58 -5.84 -1.33
N ALA A 103 18.43 -5.07 -2.41
CA ALA A 103 17.12 -4.75 -2.96
C ALA A 103 17.13 -4.65 -4.49
N ILE A 104 15.98 -4.93 -5.08
CA ILE A 104 15.66 -4.69 -6.49
C ILE A 104 14.34 -3.93 -6.52
N LEU A 105 14.30 -2.82 -7.27
CA LEU A 105 13.08 -2.01 -7.40
C LEU A 105 12.94 -1.45 -8.82
N LEU A 106 11.70 -1.13 -9.16
CA LEU A 106 11.36 -0.41 -10.38
C LEU A 106 11.68 1.08 -10.21
N ASP A 107 12.68 1.58 -10.95
CA ASP A 107 13.01 2.99 -11.02
C ASP A 107 12.25 3.67 -12.18
N ARG A 108 11.11 4.24 -11.87
CA ARG A 108 10.23 4.91 -12.85
C ARG A 108 10.88 6.15 -13.46
N SER A 109 11.70 6.85 -12.70
CA SER A 109 12.36 8.09 -13.15
C SER A 109 13.37 7.81 -14.25
N ASN A 110 14.10 6.70 -14.14
CA ASN A 110 15.11 6.29 -15.12
C ASN A 110 14.57 5.22 -16.10
N ARG A 111 13.31 4.80 -15.98
CA ARG A 111 12.67 3.75 -16.81
C ARG A 111 13.49 2.46 -16.86
N SER A 112 14.02 2.06 -15.71
CA SER A 112 14.90 0.91 -15.55
C SER A 112 14.63 0.21 -14.23
N PHE A 113 15.30 -0.89 -13.99
CA PHE A 113 15.35 -1.47 -12.65
C PHE A 113 16.59 -0.96 -11.92
N LEU A 114 16.48 -0.83 -10.61
CA LEU A 114 17.58 -0.42 -9.74
C LEU A 114 17.89 -1.54 -8.77
N VAL A 115 19.14 -1.98 -8.76
CA VAL A 115 19.67 -2.87 -7.71
C VAL A 115 20.43 -2.03 -6.71
N MET A 116 20.16 -2.27 -5.44
CA MET A 116 20.91 -1.68 -4.32
C MET A 116 21.52 -2.78 -3.48
N ALA A 117 22.79 -2.63 -3.13
CA ALA A 117 23.53 -3.58 -2.30
C ALA A 117 24.47 -2.84 -1.34
N SER A 118 24.52 -3.28 -0.08
CA SER A 118 25.37 -2.67 0.95
C SER A 118 25.78 -3.68 2.02
N VAL A 119 26.99 -3.51 2.55
CA VAL A 119 27.45 -4.20 3.77
C VAL A 119 26.89 -3.58 5.07
N ALA A 120 26.09 -2.54 4.98
CA ALA A 120 25.37 -1.95 6.10
C ALA A 120 23.89 -2.37 6.04
N GLY A 121 23.56 -3.51 6.63
CA GLY A 121 22.21 -4.04 6.76
C GLY A 121 21.62 -3.84 8.15
N GLY A 122 20.35 -4.25 8.34
CA GLY A 122 19.65 -4.16 9.61
C GLY A 122 19.30 -2.76 10.07
N MET A 123 19.50 -1.76 9.22
CA MET A 123 19.26 -0.35 9.50
C MET A 123 18.45 0.31 8.38
N ASP A 124 18.05 1.56 8.62
CA ASP A 124 17.31 2.37 7.67
C ASP A 124 18.20 2.71 6.46
N ILE A 125 17.84 2.23 5.28
CA ILE A 125 18.69 2.37 4.08
C ILE A 125 18.72 3.82 3.57
N GLU A 126 17.68 4.61 3.83
CA GLU A 126 17.64 6.03 3.53
C GLU A 126 18.71 6.77 4.36
N GLU A 127 18.90 6.36 5.61
CA GLU A 127 19.97 6.90 6.46
C GLU A 127 21.34 6.56 5.91
N VAL A 128 21.57 5.33 5.46
CA VAL A 128 22.83 4.91 4.80
C VAL A 128 23.04 5.71 3.52
N ALA A 129 22.02 5.85 2.69
CA ALA A 129 22.09 6.61 1.45
C ALA A 129 22.42 8.09 1.66
N HIS A 130 22.01 8.66 2.78
CA HIS A 130 22.25 10.08 3.12
C HIS A 130 23.60 10.29 3.81
N LYS A 131 23.97 9.45 4.80
CA LYS A 131 25.15 9.65 5.65
C LYS A 131 26.43 9.01 5.06
N THR A 132 26.30 7.88 4.39
CA THR A 132 27.44 7.09 3.87
C THR A 132 27.11 6.54 2.48
N PRO A 133 26.81 7.40 1.47
CA PRO A 133 26.37 6.97 0.14
C PRO A 133 27.40 6.08 -0.57
N GLU A 134 28.69 6.20 -0.22
CA GLU A 134 29.78 5.35 -0.74
C GLU A 134 29.68 3.87 -0.31
N LYS A 135 28.91 3.57 0.76
CA LYS A 135 28.65 2.20 1.22
C LYS A 135 27.47 1.55 0.52
N LEU A 136 26.73 2.29 -0.30
CA LEU A 136 25.56 1.80 -0.99
C LEU A 136 25.82 1.74 -2.50
N ALA A 137 26.02 0.56 -3.03
CA ALA A 137 26.04 0.36 -4.47
C ALA A 137 24.61 0.58 -5.01
N LYS A 138 24.50 1.43 -6.04
CA LYS A 138 23.27 1.66 -6.83
C LYS A 138 23.61 1.39 -8.28
N VAL A 139 22.98 0.39 -8.89
CA VAL A 139 23.28 -0.01 -10.27
C VAL A 139 21.97 -0.23 -11.01
N HIS A 140 21.78 0.52 -12.09
CA HIS A 140 20.65 0.34 -12.98
C HIS A 140 20.87 -0.89 -13.86
N ILE A 141 19.78 -1.63 -14.06
CA ILE A 141 19.76 -2.83 -14.89
C ILE A 141 18.80 -2.58 -16.06
N ASP A 142 19.30 -2.71 -17.27
CA ASP A 142 18.47 -2.71 -18.47
C ASP A 142 17.56 -3.95 -18.47
N PRO A 143 16.24 -3.80 -18.60
CA PRO A 143 15.31 -4.93 -18.61
C PRO A 143 15.57 -5.93 -19.74
N ASN A 144 16.22 -5.52 -20.84
CA ASN A 144 16.54 -6.39 -21.97
C ASN A 144 17.81 -7.21 -21.73
N GLU A 145 18.78 -6.68 -20.98
CA GLU A 145 20.04 -7.38 -20.65
C GLU A 145 19.85 -8.31 -19.43
N GLY A 146 19.07 -7.88 -18.45
CA GLY A 146 18.80 -8.63 -17.22
C GLY A 146 20.02 -8.74 -16.31
N MET A 147 20.02 -9.80 -15.47
CA MET A 147 21.05 -10.05 -14.44
C MET A 147 21.87 -11.29 -14.77
N SER A 148 23.09 -11.12 -15.27
CA SER A 148 24.05 -12.21 -15.39
C SER A 148 24.81 -12.44 -14.07
N GLN A 149 25.50 -13.58 -13.96
CA GLN A 149 26.34 -13.88 -12.80
C GLN A 149 27.51 -12.90 -12.68
N GLU A 150 28.11 -12.49 -13.80
CA GLU A 150 29.20 -11.51 -13.84
C GLU A 150 28.71 -10.16 -13.35
N LYS A 151 27.52 -9.74 -13.80
CA LYS A 151 26.93 -8.47 -13.40
C LYS A 151 26.57 -8.47 -11.91
N ALA A 152 26.03 -9.57 -11.40
CA ALA A 152 25.76 -9.73 -9.99
C ALA A 152 27.05 -9.61 -9.15
N LEU A 153 28.13 -10.31 -9.52
CA LEU A 153 29.40 -10.19 -8.84
C LEU A 153 30.01 -8.78 -8.86
N GLU A 154 29.88 -8.06 -10.00
CA GLU A 154 30.28 -6.66 -10.10
C GLU A 154 29.56 -5.79 -9.08
N ILE A 155 28.21 -5.95 -9.00
CA ILE A 155 27.36 -5.18 -8.07
C ILE A 155 27.74 -5.47 -6.62
N ILE A 156 27.91 -6.75 -6.27
CA ILE A 156 28.22 -7.17 -4.90
C ILE A 156 29.60 -6.65 -4.48
N ARG A 157 30.63 -6.72 -5.35
CA ARG A 157 31.93 -6.11 -5.09
C ARG A 157 31.86 -4.60 -4.90
N LYS A 158 31.05 -3.91 -5.73
CA LYS A 158 30.79 -2.47 -5.59
C LYS A 158 30.09 -2.13 -4.27
N GLY A 159 29.25 -3.02 -3.74
CA GLY A 159 28.62 -2.92 -2.43
C GLY A 159 29.53 -3.18 -1.24
N GLY A 160 30.79 -3.54 -1.48
CA GLY A 160 31.84 -3.74 -0.45
C GLY A 160 31.83 -5.12 0.20
N PHE A 161 31.13 -6.11 -0.38
CA PHE A 161 31.09 -7.47 0.18
C PHE A 161 32.44 -8.17 0.13
N GLY A 162 32.75 -8.89 1.19
CA GLY A 162 34.00 -9.66 1.28
C GLY A 162 34.00 -10.89 0.38
N SER A 163 35.20 -11.35 0.00
CA SER A 163 35.39 -12.51 -0.88
C SER A 163 34.83 -13.82 -0.31
N ASP A 164 34.62 -13.89 1.00
CA ASP A 164 34.03 -15.02 1.72
C ASP A 164 32.54 -15.20 1.49
N VAL A 165 31.83 -14.12 1.11
CA VAL A 165 30.36 -14.11 0.88
C VAL A 165 29.99 -13.68 -0.54
N GLU A 166 30.86 -13.00 -1.30
CA GLU A 166 30.52 -12.39 -2.59
C GLU A 166 29.84 -13.36 -3.55
N LYS A 167 30.26 -14.61 -3.62
CA LYS A 167 29.67 -15.61 -4.50
C LYS A 167 28.25 -15.98 -4.05
N GLN A 168 28.04 -16.24 -2.76
CA GLN A 168 26.76 -16.63 -2.22
C GLN A 168 25.74 -15.47 -2.42
N VAL A 169 26.15 -14.22 -2.15
CA VAL A 169 25.28 -13.06 -2.31
C VAL A 169 24.98 -12.79 -3.80
N ALA A 170 25.95 -12.98 -4.70
CA ALA A 170 25.71 -12.88 -6.13
C ALA A 170 24.75 -13.97 -6.65
N ASP A 171 24.88 -15.21 -6.18
CA ASP A 171 23.96 -16.30 -6.51
C ASP A 171 22.52 -15.98 -6.02
N ILE A 172 22.40 -15.41 -4.82
CA ILE A 172 21.12 -14.91 -4.28
C ILE A 172 20.58 -13.75 -5.14
N LEU A 173 21.42 -12.79 -5.54
CA LEU A 173 20.99 -11.66 -6.37
C LEU A 173 20.45 -12.12 -7.73
N VAL A 174 21.11 -13.08 -8.39
CA VAL A 174 20.63 -13.65 -9.66
C VAL A 174 19.28 -14.35 -9.47
N THR A 175 19.11 -15.10 -8.38
CA THR A 175 17.86 -15.78 -8.06
C THR A 175 16.76 -14.76 -7.71
N LEU A 176 17.12 -13.73 -6.94
CA LEU A 176 16.20 -12.65 -6.57
C LEU A 176 15.70 -11.87 -7.80
N TRP A 177 16.59 -11.64 -8.78
CA TRP A 177 16.21 -11.04 -10.05
C TRP A 177 15.18 -11.89 -10.82
N LYS A 178 15.40 -13.20 -10.89
CA LYS A 178 14.44 -14.12 -11.53
C LYS A 178 13.08 -14.10 -10.79
N THR A 179 13.12 -14.12 -9.46
CA THR A 179 11.92 -14.01 -8.62
C THR A 179 11.21 -12.68 -8.86
N PHE A 180 11.94 -11.56 -8.89
CA PHE A 180 11.42 -10.23 -9.17
C PHE A 180 10.66 -10.18 -10.51
N GLN A 181 11.24 -10.74 -11.57
CA GLN A 181 10.62 -10.76 -12.89
C GLN A 181 9.44 -11.74 -12.96
N SER A 182 9.59 -12.96 -12.43
CA SER A 182 8.56 -14.00 -12.54
C SER A 182 7.32 -13.74 -11.69
N SER A 183 7.44 -12.92 -10.63
CA SER A 183 6.31 -12.54 -9.77
C SER A 183 5.78 -11.12 -10.07
N ASP A 184 6.24 -10.49 -11.15
CA ASP A 184 5.88 -9.10 -11.45
C ASP A 184 6.03 -8.16 -10.24
N ALA A 185 7.13 -8.34 -9.50
CA ALA A 185 7.38 -7.48 -8.35
C ALA A 185 7.82 -6.07 -8.79
N THR A 186 7.45 -5.07 -8.03
CA THR A 186 7.93 -3.68 -8.19
C THR A 186 8.97 -3.32 -7.14
N LEU A 187 9.05 -4.10 -6.07
CA LEU A 187 10.06 -4.05 -5.02
C LEU A 187 10.29 -5.44 -4.45
N ILE A 188 11.54 -5.85 -4.34
CA ILE A 188 11.99 -6.90 -3.42
C ILE A 188 13.17 -6.35 -2.64
N GLU A 189 13.06 -6.37 -1.31
CA GLU A 189 14.09 -5.92 -0.38
C GLU A 189 14.37 -6.99 0.65
N ILE A 190 15.64 -7.25 0.94
CA ILE A 190 16.10 -8.10 2.04
C ILE A 190 16.89 -7.22 2.99
N ASN A 191 16.33 -6.99 4.19
CA ASN A 191 16.95 -6.13 5.19
C ASN A 191 16.65 -6.60 6.63
N PRO A 192 17.56 -7.42 7.23
CA PRO A 192 18.86 -7.77 6.71
C PRO A 192 18.91 -9.09 5.90
N LEU A 193 19.83 -9.14 4.95
CA LEU A 193 20.46 -10.36 4.48
C LEU A 193 21.62 -10.64 5.44
N VAL A 194 21.74 -11.85 5.97
CA VAL A 194 22.72 -12.12 7.05
C VAL A 194 23.74 -13.17 6.66
N LYS A 195 24.99 -12.96 7.11
CA LYS A 195 25.96 -14.04 7.21
C LYS A 195 25.87 -14.64 8.61
N THR A 196 25.68 -15.92 8.69
CA THR A 196 25.68 -16.68 9.94
C THR A 196 27.10 -17.11 10.33
N VAL A 197 27.32 -17.41 11.61
CA VAL A 197 28.63 -17.84 12.14
C VAL A 197 29.15 -19.10 11.43
N ASP A 198 28.28 -19.97 10.91
CA ASP A 198 28.63 -21.13 10.09
C ASP A 198 28.88 -20.79 8.61
N GLY A 199 28.92 -19.52 8.24
CA GLY A 199 29.30 -19.00 6.92
C GLY A 199 28.22 -19.04 5.85
N ARG A 200 26.95 -19.38 6.20
CA ARG A 200 25.81 -19.32 5.26
C ARG A 200 25.28 -17.91 5.13
N VAL A 201 24.79 -17.57 3.93
CA VAL A 201 24.07 -16.33 3.69
C VAL A 201 22.58 -16.61 3.58
N ILE A 202 21.75 -15.89 4.36
CA ILE A 202 20.32 -16.16 4.55
C ILE A 202 19.54 -14.87 4.51
N ALA A 203 18.39 -14.84 3.81
CA ALA A 203 17.43 -13.75 3.89
C ALA A 203 16.65 -13.85 5.22
N LEU A 204 16.86 -12.89 6.12
CA LEU A 204 16.27 -12.91 7.46
C LEU A 204 14.97 -12.12 7.54
N ASP A 205 14.87 -11.00 6.84
CA ASP A 205 13.65 -10.17 6.74
C ASP A 205 13.49 -9.72 5.30
N GLY A 206 12.30 -9.87 4.75
CA GLY A 206 11.98 -9.54 3.38
C GLY A 206 10.75 -8.65 3.27
N LYS A 207 10.85 -7.68 2.37
CA LYS A 207 9.72 -6.86 1.92
C LYS A 207 9.53 -7.04 0.43
N VAL A 208 8.31 -7.37 0.03
CA VAL A 208 7.95 -7.58 -1.38
C VAL A 208 6.69 -6.77 -1.69
N THR A 209 6.74 -6.03 -2.80
CA THR A 209 5.58 -5.39 -3.40
C THR A 209 5.38 -5.97 -4.80
N LEU A 210 4.23 -6.56 -5.04
CA LEU A 210 3.80 -7.11 -6.31
C LEU A 210 2.99 -6.08 -7.11
N ASP A 211 3.03 -6.15 -8.43
CA ASP A 211 2.23 -5.26 -9.29
C ASP A 211 0.78 -5.76 -9.34
N ASP A 212 -0.15 -4.97 -8.80
CA ASP A 212 -1.59 -5.29 -8.83
C ASP A 212 -2.14 -5.39 -10.26
N ASN A 213 -1.52 -4.68 -11.22
CA ASN A 213 -1.94 -4.76 -12.62
C ASN A 213 -1.56 -6.08 -13.30
N ALA A 214 -0.70 -6.88 -12.67
CA ALA A 214 -0.29 -8.19 -13.18
C ALA A 214 -1.11 -9.36 -12.63
N THR A 215 -2.08 -9.13 -11.75
CA THR A 215 -2.88 -10.18 -11.08
C THR A 215 -3.62 -11.10 -12.06
N PHE A 216 -3.96 -10.62 -13.26
CA PHE A 216 -4.60 -11.44 -14.31
C PHE A 216 -3.75 -12.64 -14.76
N ARG A 217 -2.43 -12.61 -14.56
CA ARG A 217 -1.51 -13.72 -14.86
C ARG A 217 -0.96 -14.41 -13.62
N HIS A 218 -1.39 -13.97 -12.43
CA HIS A 218 -1.00 -14.49 -11.12
C HIS A 218 -2.24 -14.79 -10.26
N PRO A 219 -3.08 -15.78 -10.63
CA PRO A 219 -4.29 -16.11 -9.87
C PRO A 219 -3.96 -16.56 -8.43
N GLU A 220 -2.74 -17.06 -8.19
CA GLU A 220 -2.26 -17.43 -6.85
C GLU A 220 -2.13 -16.24 -5.90
N PHE A 221 -2.02 -15.01 -6.41
CA PHE A 221 -1.92 -13.80 -5.57
C PHE A 221 -3.22 -13.48 -4.82
N GLU A 222 -4.36 -14.00 -5.27
CA GLU A 222 -5.63 -13.85 -4.56
C GLU A 222 -5.53 -14.38 -3.11
N ALA A 223 -4.81 -15.49 -2.92
CA ALA A 223 -4.58 -16.08 -1.60
C ALA A 223 -3.67 -15.23 -0.69
N LEU A 224 -2.94 -14.26 -1.26
CA LEU A 224 -2.04 -13.38 -0.53
C LEU A 224 -2.71 -12.08 -0.07
N ILE A 225 -3.93 -11.80 -0.57
CA ILE A 225 -4.67 -10.58 -0.22
C ILE A 225 -5.08 -10.64 1.24
N ASP A 226 -4.71 -9.64 2.01
CA ASP A 226 -5.20 -9.46 3.36
C ASP A 226 -6.48 -8.61 3.34
N HIS A 227 -7.62 -9.26 3.24
CA HIS A 227 -8.93 -8.59 3.25
C HIS A 227 -9.24 -7.87 4.58
N GLU A 228 -8.54 -8.22 5.66
CA GLU A 228 -8.74 -7.59 6.97
C GLU A 228 -7.87 -6.34 7.19
N ALA A 229 -6.83 -6.15 6.37
CA ALA A 229 -5.94 -4.99 6.46
C ALA A 229 -6.38 -3.84 5.54
N ALA A 230 -7.33 -4.08 4.62
CA ALA A 230 -7.89 -3.04 3.77
C ALA A 230 -8.72 -2.05 4.62
N ASP A 231 -8.67 -0.77 4.26
CA ASP A 231 -9.62 0.20 4.82
C ASP A 231 -11.06 -0.29 4.55
N PRO A 232 -11.96 -0.31 5.53
CA PRO A 232 -13.31 -0.84 5.34
C PRO A 232 -14.09 -0.14 4.21
N LEU A 233 -13.82 1.15 3.96
CA LEU A 233 -14.46 1.91 2.87
C LEU A 233 -13.88 1.51 1.51
N GLU A 234 -12.56 1.26 1.43
CA GLU A 234 -11.92 0.75 0.21
C GLU A 234 -12.38 -0.68 -0.12
N ALA A 235 -12.51 -1.53 0.89
CA ALA A 235 -13.04 -2.88 0.72
C ALA A 235 -14.48 -2.85 0.20
N LEU A 236 -15.34 -2.02 0.81
CA LEU A 236 -16.73 -1.83 0.37
C LEU A 236 -16.83 -1.24 -1.04
N ALA A 237 -15.92 -0.33 -1.41
CA ALA A 237 -15.85 0.24 -2.75
C ALA A 237 -15.47 -0.82 -3.79
N LYS A 238 -14.49 -1.67 -3.48
CA LYS A 238 -14.08 -2.78 -4.33
C LYS A 238 -15.22 -3.78 -4.58
N GLU A 239 -16.01 -4.11 -3.55
CA GLU A 239 -17.20 -4.97 -3.70
C GLU A 239 -18.27 -4.39 -4.66
N ARG A 240 -18.24 -3.06 -4.87
CA ARG A 240 -19.17 -2.32 -5.73
C ARG A 240 -18.56 -1.87 -7.05
N ASP A 241 -17.41 -2.41 -7.42
CA ASP A 241 -16.65 -2.05 -8.62
C ASP A 241 -16.34 -0.54 -8.72
N LEU A 242 -16.11 0.13 -7.59
CA LEU A 242 -15.77 1.54 -7.52
C LEU A 242 -14.26 1.72 -7.35
N ASN A 243 -13.69 2.64 -8.11
CA ASN A 243 -12.30 3.03 -7.99
C ASN A 243 -12.14 4.12 -6.92
N TYR A 244 -12.00 3.69 -5.67
CA TYR A 244 -11.96 4.53 -4.47
C TYR A 244 -10.64 4.35 -3.72
N VAL A 245 -10.08 5.47 -3.24
CA VAL A 245 -8.92 5.49 -2.32
C VAL A 245 -9.25 6.43 -1.16
N LYS A 246 -9.12 5.95 0.07
CA LYS A 246 -9.27 6.76 1.28
C LYS A 246 -8.07 7.69 1.45
N LEU A 247 -8.33 8.96 1.75
CA LEU A 247 -7.34 9.97 2.11
C LEU A 247 -7.68 10.56 3.48
N GLN A 248 -6.77 11.37 4.01
CA GLN A 248 -6.98 12.08 5.29
C GLN A 248 -7.45 13.50 5.03
N GLY A 249 -8.76 13.74 5.16
CA GLY A 249 -9.35 15.05 4.92
C GLY A 249 -10.84 15.08 5.20
N GLU A 250 -11.48 16.22 4.91
CA GLU A 250 -12.87 16.54 5.27
C GLU A 250 -13.79 16.75 4.06
N VAL A 251 -13.25 16.87 2.84
CA VAL A 251 -14.04 17.04 1.61
C VAL A 251 -14.05 15.74 0.83
N GLY A 252 -15.20 15.08 0.76
CA GLY A 252 -15.40 13.95 -0.14
C GLY A 252 -15.38 14.39 -1.60
N VAL A 253 -14.71 13.66 -2.48
CA VAL A 253 -14.56 14.00 -3.89
C VAL A 253 -15.09 12.89 -4.78
N ILE A 254 -15.94 13.25 -5.75
CA ILE A 254 -16.42 12.39 -6.83
C ILE A 254 -16.16 13.07 -8.17
N GLY A 255 -15.60 12.34 -9.12
CA GLY A 255 -15.45 12.82 -10.49
C GLY A 255 -15.59 11.71 -11.53
N ASN A 256 -15.72 12.05 -12.78
CA ASN A 256 -15.76 11.12 -13.90
C ASN A 256 -14.48 11.21 -14.72
N GLY A 257 -13.58 10.28 -14.46
CA GLY A 257 -12.27 10.18 -15.06
C GLY A 257 -11.14 10.52 -14.08
N ALA A 258 -10.17 9.63 -13.97
CA ALA A 258 -9.11 9.68 -12.99
C ALA A 258 -8.31 11.00 -13.01
N GLY A 259 -8.02 11.55 -14.23
CA GLY A 259 -7.31 12.82 -14.38
C GLY A 259 -8.09 14.01 -13.81
N LEU A 260 -9.41 14.05 -14.02
CA LEU A 260 -10.26 15.09 -13.45
C LEU A 260 -10.33 14.97 -11.92
N VAL A 261 -10.43 13.75 -11.39
CA VAL A 261 -10.45 13.53 -9.93
C VAL A 261 -9.13 13.98 -9.33
N MET A 262 -7.97 13.58 -9.88
CA MET A 262 -6.65 14.02 -9.38
C MET A 262 -6.54 15.54 -9.35
N SER A 263 -6.92 16.20 -10.45
CA SER A 263 -6.95 17.67 -10.53
C SER A 263 -7.89 18.30 -9.50
N THR A 264 -9.03 17.65 -9.23
CA THR A 264 -10.01 18.11 -8.23
C THR A 264 -9.44 18.01 -6.82
N LEU A 265 -8.70 16.95 -6.52
CA LEU A 265 -8.01 16.81 -5.22
C LEU A 265 -7.04 17.97 -4.98
N ASP A 266 -6.24 18.32 -5.99
CA ASP A 266 -5.28 19.44 -5.89
C ASP A 266 -5.99 20.76 -5.64
N VAL A 267 -7.06 21.05 -6.41
CA VAL A 267 -7.80 22.32 -6.28
C VAL A 267 -8.52 22.40 -4.92
N VAL A 268 -9.05 21.29 -4.40
CA VAL A 268 -9.63 21.24 -3.05
C VAL A 268 -8.55 21.50 -1.98
N ALA A 269 -7.37 20.89 -2.11
CA ALA A 269 -6.28 21.12 -1.17
C ALA A 269 -5.82 22.58 -1.16
N TYR A 270 -5.61 23.19 -2.33
CA TYR A 270 -5.27 24.62 -2.43
C TYR A 270 -6.36 25.56 -1.89
N ALA A 271 -7.62 25.28 -2.20
CA ALA A 271 -8.73 26.04 -1.66
C ALA A 271 -8.81 25.94 -0.13
N GLY A 272 -8.57 24.75 0.40
CA GLY A 272 -8.63 24.43 1.82
C GLY A 272 -7.61 25.17 2.68
N GLU A 273 -6.49 25.61 2.13
CA GLU A 273 -5.50 26.45 2.84
C GLU A 273 -6.13 27.69 3.47
N LYS A 274 -7.12 28.29 2.79
CA LYS A 274 -7.86 29.48 3.27
C LYS A 274 -8.89 29.15 4.36
N PHE A 275 -9.20 27.88 4.55
CA PHE A 275 -10.22 27.38 5.45
C PHE A 275 -9.65 26.45 6.55
N GLY A 276 -8.46 26.77 7.04
CA GLY A 276 -7.85 26.04 8.15
C GLY A 276 -7.11 24.76 7.75
N GLY A 277 -6.77 24.61 6.47
CA GLY A 277 -6.02 23.45 5.98
C GLY A 277 -6.90 22.25 5.66
N VAL A 278 -8.20 22.46 5.37
CA VAL A 278 -9.14 21.42 4.90
C VAL A 278 -8.56 20.70 3.68
N LYS A 279 -8.69 19.36 3.66
CA LYS A 279 -8.10 18.49 2.64
C LYS A 279 -9.16 17.59 1.99
N PRO A 280 -8.88 17.03 0.80
CA PRO A 280 -9.73 15.99 0.22
C PRO A 280 -9.65 14.71 1.05
N ALA A 281 -10.80 14.06 1.26
CA ALA A 281 -10.95 12.86 2.10
C ALA A 281 -10.80 11.56 1.32
N ASN A 282 -10.95 11.61 0.01
CA ASN A 282 -10.87 10.43 -0.85
C ASN A 282 -10.63 10.80 -2.31
N PHE A 283 -10.13 9.83 -3.06
CA PHE A 283 -10.26 9.75 -4.52
C PHE A 283 -11.47 8.86 -4.84
N LEU A 284 -12.37 9.28 -5.74
CA LEU A 284 -13.40 8.41 -6.32
C LEU A 284 -13.64 8.78 -7.78
N ASP A 285 -13.27 7.88 -8.67
CA ASP A 285 -13.59 7.95 -10.10
C ASP A 285 -14.77 7.01 -10.40
N ILE A 286 -15.89 7.60 -10.84
CA ILE A 286 -17.10 6.84 -11.23
C ILE A 286 -17.06 6.39 -12.71
N GLY A 287 -15.98 6.67 -13.42
CA GLY A 287 -15.83 6.31 -14.84
C GLY A 287 -16.80 7.04 -15.77
N GLY A 288 -16.92 6.51 -16.98
CA GLY A 288 -17.79 7.07 -18.03
C GLY A 288 -19.26 6.62 -18.00
N GLY A 289 -19.68 5.88 -16.95
CA GLY A 289 -21.01 5.29 -16.89
C GLY A 289 -21.78 5.60 -15.59
N ALA A 290 -21.87 6.88 -15.20
CA ALA A 290 -22.52 7.28 -13.94
C ALA A 290 -24.03 6.98 -13.92
N SER A 291 -24.38 5.70 -13.73
CA SER A 291 -25.78 5.32 -13.41
C SER A 291 -26.17 5.83 -12.02
N ALA A 292 -27.47 5.92 -11.77
CA ALA A 292 -28.00 6.28 -10.45
C ALA A 292 -27.44 5.38 -9.33
N GLN A 293 -27.28 4.09 -9.60
CA GLN A 293 -26.75 3.13 -8.63
C GLN A 293 -25.26 3.40 -8.33
N VAL A 294 -24.43 3.62 -9.36
CA VAL A 294 -22.99 3.95 -9.18
C VAL A 294 -22.84 5.23 -8.37
N MET A 295 -23.66 6.25 -8.65
CA MET A 295 -23.67 7.49 -7.88
C MET A 295 -24.14 7.29 -6.43
N ALA A 296 -25.16 6.47 -6.22
CA ALA A 296 -25.66 6.14 -4.88
C ALA A 296 -24.62 5.36 -4.07
N ASP A 297 -23.95 4.39 -4.69
CA ASP A 297 -22.91 3.60 -4.05
C ASP A 297 -21.71 4.48 -3.68
N GLY A 298 -21.25 5.34 -4.59
CA GLY A 298 -20.18 6.28 -4.33
C GLY A 298 -20.51 7.29 -3.22
N LEU A 299 -21.68 7.92 -3.29
CA LEU A 299 -22.17 8.83 -2.24
C LEU A 299 -22.34 8.11 -0.90
N SER A 300 -22.86 6.88 -0.90
CA SER A 300 -23.04 6.09 0.32
C SER A 300 -21.72 5.84 1.06
N ILE A 301 -20.66 5.51 0.31
CA ILE A 301 -19.32 5.29 0.88
C ILE A 301 -18.78 6.58 1.47
N ILE A 302 -18.81 7.68 0.70
CA ILE A 302 -18.26 8.96 1.14
C ILE A 302 -19.05 9.54 2.32
N LEU A 303 -20.37 9.46 2.29
CA LEU A 303 -21.23 9.95 3.39
C LEU A 303 -21.10 9.09 4.65
N GLY A 304 -20.76 7.81 4.50
CA GLY A 304 -20.44 6.88 5.59
C GLY A 304 -19.12 7.19 6.30
N ASP A 305 -18.21 7.92 5.66
CA ASP A 305 -16.97 8.36 6.28
C ASP A 305 -17.23 9.48 7.30
N LYS A 306 -16.94 9.22 8.57
CA LYS A 306 -17.15 10.17 9.67
C LYS A 306 -16.31 11.44 9.57
N ASP A 307 -15.18 11.38 8.88
CA ASP A 307 -14.26 12.51 8.73
C ASP A 307 -14.74 13.49 7.64
N VAL A 308 -15.55 13.01 6.69
CA VAL A 308 -16.12 13.84 5.63
C VAL A 308 -17.20 14.75 6.21
N LYS A 309 -17.12 16.05 5.89
CA LYS A 309 -18.08 17.09 6.31
C LYS A 309 -18.84 17.72 5.14
N SER A 310 -18.25 17.71 3.95
CA SER A 310 -18.91 18.16 2.71
C SER A 310 -18.48 17.26 1.55
N VAL A 311 -19.24 17.26 0.45
CA VAL A 311 -18.91 16.49 -0.76
C VAL A 311 -18.79 17.44 -1.94
N PHE A 312 -17.77 17.24 -2.78
CA PHE A 312 -17.64 17.90 -4.07
C PHE A 312 -17.78 16.89 -5.20
N VAL A 313 -18.87 17.00 -5.97
CA VAL A 313 -19.11 16.25 -7.21
C VAL A 313 -18.69 17.11 -8.38
N ASN A 314 -17.59 16.75 -9.03
CA ASN A 314 -17.02 17.47 -10.17
C ASN A 314 -17.08 16.60 -11.42
N VAL A 315 -17.95 16.97 -12.35
CA VAL A 315 -18.19 16.21 -13.57
C VAL A 315 -17.98 17.07 -14.81
N PHE A 316 -17.22 16.49 -15.74
CA PHE A 316 -17.11 17.00 -17.11
C PHE A 316 -17.82 16.03 -18.06
N GLY A 317 -18.98 16.47 -18.58
CA GLY A 317 -19.80 15.67 -19.51
C GLY A 317 -19.03 15.39 -20.80
N GLY A 318 -18.73 14.15 -21.04
CA GLY A 318 -18.13 13.60 -22.23
C GLY A 318 -19.00 12.48 -22.78
N ILE A 319 -18.55 11.22 -22.67
CA ILE A 319 -19.33 10.02 -22.98
C ILE A 319 -20.58 9.98 -22.11
N THR A 320 -20.46 10.26 -20.81
CA THR A 320 -21.60 10.45 -19.91
C THR A 320 -21.97 11.92 -19.90
N SER A 321 -23.21 12.24 -20.27
CA SER A 321 -23.70 13.61 -20.34
C SER A 321 -24.10 14.17 -18.97
N CYS A 322 -24.06 15.50 -18.83
CA CYS A 322 -24.39 16.17 -17.56
C CYS A 322 -25.84 15.97 -17.09
N ASP A 323 -26.79 15.81 -18.00
CA ASP A 323 -28.19 15.51 -17.67
C ASP A 323 -28.35 14.10 -17.08
N ALA A 324 -27.63 13.11 -17.61
CA ALA A 324 -27.60 11.75 -17.05
C ALA A 324 -27.01 11.75 -15.63
N VAL A 325 -25.90 12.47 -15.43
CA VAL A 325 -25.28 12.61 -14.10
C VAL A 325 -26.21 13.33 -13.12
N ALA A 326 -26.85 14.42 -13.54
CA ALA A 326 -27.78 15.16 -12.69
C ALA A 326 -28.95 14.28 -12.23
N ASN A 327 -29.54 13.50 -13.14
CA ASN A 327 -30.56 12.52 -12.79
C ASN A 327 -30.01 11.45 -11.84
N GLY A 328 -28.79 10.96 -12.08
CA GLY A 328 -28.11 10.00 -11.21
C GLY A 328 -27.93 10.53 -9.79
N ILE A 329 -27.53 11.80 -9.62
CA ILE A 329 -27.40 12.44 -8.30
C ILE A 329 -28.75 12.50 -7.58
N ILE A 330 -29.82 12.95 -8.25
CA ILE A 330 -31.15 13.03 -7.64
C ILE A 330 -31.65 11.66 -7.21
N GLN A 331 -31.60 10.67 -8.11
CA GLN A 331 -32.01 9.30 -7.78
C GLN A 331 -31.13 8.70 -6.66
N ALA A 332 -29.84 9.00 -6.64
CA ALA A 332 -28.96 8.57 -5.55
C ALA A 332 -29.41 9.15 -4.19
N LEU A 333 -29.78 10.42 -4.15
CA LEU A 333 -30.30 11.05 -2.93
C LEU A 333 -31.63 10.47 -2.50
N GLU A 334 -32.50 10.11 -3.44
CA GLU A 334 -33.76 9.40 -3.15
C GLU A 334 -33.49 8.00 -2.55
N ILE A 335 -32.52 7.25 -3.11
CA ILE A 335 -32.13 5.93 -2.58
C ILE A 335 -31.54 6.05 -1.18
N LEU A 336 -30.73 7.07 -0.93
CA LEU A 336 -30.04 7.27 0.35
C LEU A 336 -30.98 7.82 1.43
N GLY A 337 -31.98 8.62 1.05
CA GLY A 337 -32.92 9.23 1.98
C GLY A 337 -32.20 9.96 3.12
N ASP A 338 -32.61 9.70 4.37
CA ASP A 338 -32.05 10.34 5.57
C ASP A 338 -30.55 10.05 5.82
N LYS A 339 -29.94 9.09 5.11
CA LYS A 339 -28.50 8.84 5.18
C LYS A 339 -27.71 9.95 4.49
N ALA A 340 -28.30 10.67 3.55
CA ALA A 340 -27.69 11.83 2.93
C ALA A 340 -27.87 13.04 3.86
N SER A 341 -26.85 13.37 4.64
CA SER A 341 -26.91 14.43 5.67
C SER A 341 -25.90 15.55 5.50
N LYS A 342 -24.96 15.42 4.55
CA LYS A 342 -23.84 16.36 4.35
C LYS A 342 -24.08 17.21 3.10
N PRO A 343 -23.68 18.51 3.08
CA PRO A 343 -23.83 19.36 1.91
C PRO A 343 -23.01 18.84 0.73
N ILE A 344 -23.58 18.91 -0.46
CA ILE A 344 -23.01 18.44 -1.71
C ILE A 344 -22.88 19.62 -2.67
N VAL A 345 -21.66 20.00 -3.00
CA VAL A 345 -21.37 20.99 -4.02
C VAL A 345 -21.23 20.27 -5.36
N VAL A 346 -21.98 20.70 -6.37
CA VAL A 346 -21.99 20.08 -7.69
C VAL A 346 -21.49 21.07 -8.74
N ARG A 347 -20.46 20.67 -9.48
CA ARG A 347 -20.03 21.35 -10.69
C ARG A 347 -20.24 20.43 -11.89
N LEU A 348 -21.07 20.89 -12.82
CA LEU A 348 -21.29 20.26 -14.11
C LEU A 348 -20.74 21.15 -15.22
N ASP A 349 -20.02 20.55 -16.17
CA ASP A 349 -19.52 21.20 -17.37
C ASP A 349 -19.47 20.18 -18.53
N GLY A 350 -19.35 20.63 -19.78
CA GLY A 350 -19.31 19.75 -20.96
C GLY A 350 -20.70 19.48 -21.56
N ASN A 351 -20.89 18.27 -22.10
CA ASN A 351 -22.09 17.91 -22.87
C ASN A 351 -23.36 17.95 -22.02
N ASN A 352 -24.43 18.56 -22.54
CA ASN A 352 -25.76 18.73 -21.93
C ASN A 352 -25.71 19.42 -20.55
N VAL A 353 -24.76 20.37 -20.37
CA VAL A 353 -24.59 21.07 -19.10
C VAL A 353 -25.78 21.92 -18.73
N ILE A 354 -26.48 22.54 -19.72
CA ILE A 354 -27.66 23.38 -19.47
C ILE A 354 -28.78 22.53 -18.91
N GLU A 355 -29.07 21.41 -19.54
CA GLU A 355 -30.08 20.44 -19.13
C GLU A 355 -29.76 19.85 -17.75
N GLY A 356 -28.52 19.45 -17.52
CA GLY A 356 -28.09 18.90 -16.22
C GLY A 356 -28.26 19.91 -15.09
N ARG A 357 -27.89 21.16 -15.29
CA ARG A 357 -28.09 22.24 -14.32
C ARG A 357 -29.60 22.53 -14.08
N ALA A 358 -30.41 22.50 -15.13
CA ALA A 358 -31.86 22.68 -15.02
C ALA A 358 -32.50 21.55 -14.20
N ILE A 359 -32.09 20.30 -14.36
CA ILE A 359 -32.58 19.16 -13.57
C ILE A 359 -32.29 19.38 -12.08
N LEU A 360 -31.04 19.72 -11.71
CA LEU A 360 -30.65 19.97 -10.33
C LEU A 360 -31.40 21.17 -9.73
N ASN A 361 -31.58 22.25 -10.51
CA ASN A 361 -32.37 23.41 -10.08
C ASN A 361 -33.87 23.07 -9.84
N LYS A 362 -34.46 22.26 -10.73
CA LYS A 362 -35.87 21.84 -10.60
C LYS A 362 -36.07 20.95 -9.38
N ALA A 363 -35.11 20.06 -9.09
CA ALA A 363 -35.16 19.19 -7.92
C ALA A 363 -35.06 19.99 -6.62
N ASN A 364 -34.38 21.13 -6.62
CA ASN A 364 -34.21 22.05 -5.48
C ASN A 364 -33.91 21.33 -4.15
N HIS A 365 -33.04 20.33 -4.21
CA HIS A 365 -32.70 19.52 -3.04
C HIS A 365 -31.88 20.31 -2.04
N PRO A 366 -32.20 20.31 -0.72
CA PRO A 366 -31.58 21.18 0.28
C PRO A 366 -30.09 20.95 0.47
N LEU A 367 -29.57 19.76 0.18
CA LEU A 367 -28.15 19.44 0.28
C LEU A 367 -27.33 19.86 -0.94
N ILE A 368 -27.96 20.13 -2.09
CA ILE A 368 -27.26 20.41 -3.35
C ILE A 368 -27.01 21.93 -3.47
N GLN A 369 -25.76 22.28 -3.76
CA GLN A 369 -25.33 23.62 -4.12
C GLN A 369 -24.58 23.58 -5.45
N GLN A 370 -25.11 24.23 -6.48
CA GLN A 370 -24.46 24.29 -7.78
C GLN A 370 -23.44 25.43 -7.83
N VAL A 371 -22.22 25.16 -8.30
CA VAL A 371 -21.18 26.15 -8.54
C VAL A 371 -20.56 25.86 -9.91
N TYR A 372 -20.35 26.91 -10.71
CA TYR A 372 -20.09 26.73 -12.15
C TYR A 372 -18.60 26.64 -12.50
N SER A 373 -17.70 27.06 -11.64
CA SER A 373 -16.25 26.91 -11.82
C SER A 373 -15.68 25.86 -10.87
N MET A 374 -14.63 25.19 -11.28
CA MET A 374 -13.95 24.18 -10.47
C MET A 374 -13.36 24.78 -9.19
N ASP A 375 -12.64 25.92 -9.32
CA ASP A 375 -12.06 26.63 -8.17
C ASP A 375 -13.12 27.12 -7.19
N GLY A 376 -14.21 27.71 -7.71
CA GLY A 376 -15.32 28.17 -6.89
C GLY A 376 -16.03 27.03 -6.16
N ALA A 377 -16.20 25.89 -6.81
CA ALA A 377 -16.82 24.70 -6.21
C ALA A 377 -15.92 24.09 -5.13
N ALA A 378 -14.63 23.99 -5.38
CA ALA A 378 -13.65 23.52 -4.39
C ALA A 378 -13.60 24.45 -3.17
N ALA A 379 -13.56 25.77 -3.40
CA ALA A 379 -13.60 26.75 -2.31
C ALA A 379 -14.87 26.66 -1.49
N ARG A 380 -16.03 26.46 -2.15
CA ARG A 380 -17.32 26.30 -1.46
C ARG A 380 -17.39 25.01 -0.66
N ALA A 381 -16.91 23.90 -1.20
CA ALA A 381 -16.84 22.63 -0.48
C ALA A 381 -15.91 22.74 0.74
N ALA A 382 -14.73 23.33 0.59
CA ALA A 382 -13.81 23.55 1.69
C ALA A 382 -14.38 24.47 2.79
N GLU A 383 -15.07 25.56 2.41
CA GLU A 383 -15.79 26.44 3.36
C GLU A 383 -16.84 25.68 4.16
N LEU A 384 -17.61 24.80 3.51
CA LEU A 384 -18.63 24.01 4.17
C LEU A 384 -18.03 22.95 5.10
N ALA A 385 -16.89 22.39 4.75
CA ALA A 385 -16.19 21.42 5.58
C ALA A 385 -15.51 22.04 6.81
N ALA A 386 -15.18 23.33 6.76
CA ALA A 386 -14.56 24.04 7.87
C ALA A 386 -15.53 24.49 8.97
N LYS A 387 -16.85 24.36 8.72
CA LYS A 387 -17.92 24.68 9.70
C LYS A 387 -18.25 23.48 10.57
#